data_6fee7a4860c46789abc2a0c1d5945a1b
#
_entry.id   6fee7a4860c46789abc2a0c1d5945a1b
#
_cell.length_a   1.000
_cell.length_b   1.000
_cell.length_c   1.000
_cell.angle_alpha   90.00
_cell.angle_beta   90.00
_cell.angle_gamma   90.00
#
_symmetry.space_group_name_H-M   'P 1'
#
loop_
_entity.id
_entity.type
_entity.pdbx_description
1 polymer ?
#
loop_
_entity_poly.entity_id
_entity_poly.type
_entity_poly.pdbx_seq_one_letter_code
_entity_poly.pdbx_strand_id
1 'polypeptide(L)'
;NPDATKIFLADGDVLGIKTSVLIDILKYIQKAFPKLRRISAYGSTQNVLNKTNEELEHLKENKLNLVYYGIESGSDTILEKINKGVSSQEIIDTINKLTNSNIKVSATIILGLGGIAYSREHILHSARIINNTQITYLSTLQLGLDDSIKDRFFKSFIDYFASTDYDIINEQREFIEQINPINNIIFRSNHASNAIHLSGTLPKDKQKLVEQLDVSKIMGEEIIIPMKYRGF
;
A
#
# COMPACT_ATOMS: atom_id res chain seq x y z
N ASN A 1 -0.77 10.76 -25.66
CA ASN A 1 -1.34 9.63 -26.41
C ASN A 1 -2.87 9.64 -26.26
N PRO A 2 -3.64 9.99 -27.30
CA PRO A 2 -5.11 10.06 -27.23
C PRO A 2 -5.77 8.70 -26.99
N ASP A 3 -5.05 7.60 -27.18
CA ASP A 3 -5.50 6.23 -26.98
C ASP A 3 -5.30 5.73 -25.56
N ALA A 4 -4.94 6.59 -24.61
CA ALA A 4 -4.77 6.20 -23.23
C ALA A 4 -6.06 5.58 -22.64
N THR A 5 -5.93 4.38 -22.10
CA THR A 5 -7.06 3.66 -21.46
C THR A 5 -7.03 3.78 -19.94
N LYS A 6 -5.92 4.26 -19.37
CA LYS A 6 -5.71 4.44 -17.93
C LYS A 6 -4.95 5.75 -17.72
N ILE A 7 -5.39 6.52 -16.74
CA ILE A 7 -4.73 7.77 -16.33
C ILE A 7 -4.52 7.70 -14.81
N PHE A 8 -3.38 8.20 -14.36
CA PHE A 8 -3.06 8.39 -12.96
C PHE A 8 -2.94 9.89 -12.67
N LEU A 9 -3.69 10.38 -11.69
CA LEU A 9 -3.59 11.74 -11.19
C LEU A 9 -2.48 11.77 -10.13
N ALA A 10 -1.32 12.26 -10.53
CA ALA A 10 -0.13 12.37 -9.68
C ALA A 10 -0.10 13.71 -8.92
N ASP A 11 1.00 13.91 -8.17
CA ASP A 11 1.36 15.15 -7.48
C ASP A 11 0.38 15.57 -6.38
N GLY A 12 0.02 14.62 -5.52
CA GLY A 12 -0.73 14.87 -4.31
C GLY A 12 -2.04 14.09 -4.21
N ASP A 13 -2.81 14.41 -3.18
CA ASP A 13 -4.09 13.77 -2.90
C ASP A 13 -5.24 14.62 -3.49
N VAL A 14 -5.70 14.23 -4.68
CA VAL A 14 -6.79 14.93 -5.36
C VAL A 14 -8.14 14.80 -4.66
N LEU A 15 -8.32 13.86 -3.71
CA LEU A 15 -9.53 13.74 -2.92
C LEU A 15 -9.69 14.90 -1.92
N GLY A 16 -8.63 15.66 -1.65
CA GLY A 16 -8.71 16.92 -0.91
C GLY A 16 -9.39 18.06 -1.67
N ILE A 17 -9.55 17.94 -2.98
CA ILE A 17 -10.24 18.94 -3.79
C ILE A 17 -11.77 18.84 -3.58
N LYS A 18 -12.47 19.98 -3.68
CA LYS A 18 -13.94 20.02 -3.66
C LYS A 18 -14.49 19.09 -4.74
N THR A 19 -15.41 18.22 -4.37
CA THR A 19 -15.91 17.13 -5.26
C THR A 19 -16.45 17.64 -6.59
N SER A 20 -17.20 18.75 -6.61
CA SER A 20 -17.69 19.33 -7.86
C SER A 20 -16.57 19.72 -8.83
N VAL A 21 -15.50 20.32 -8.32
CA VAL A 21 -14.33 20.70 -9.13
C VAL A 21 -13.60 19.45 -9.66
N LEU A 22 -13.43 18.44 -8.80
CA LEU A 22 -12.80 17.18 -9.21
C LEU A 22 -13.63 16.49 -10.30
N ILE A 23 -14.96 16.47 -10.20
CA ILE A 23 -15.86 15.92 -11.22
C ILE A 23 -15.67 16.64 -12.57
N ASP A 24 -15.56 17.97 -12.57
CA ASP A 24 -15.34 18.73 -13.80
C ASP A 24 -13.99 18.36 -14.44
N ILE A 25 -12.94 18.19 -13.65
CA ILE A 25 -11.63 17.71 -14.12
C ILE A 25 -11.76 16.31 -14.72
N LEU A 26 -12.44 15.38 -14.04
CA LEU A 26 -12.63 14.00 -14.51
C LEU A 26 -13.41 13.96 -15.81
N LYS A 27 -14.45 14.79 -15.98
CA LYS A 27 -15.22 14.93 -17.23
C LYS A 27 -14.37 15.49 -18.35
N TYR A 28 -13.54 16.51 -18.08
CA TYR A 28 -12.61 17.06 -19.06
C TYR A 28 -11.63 16.01 -19.57
N ILE A 29 -11.03 15.22 -18.63
CA ILE A 29 -10.13 14.13 -18.96
C ILE A 29 -10.84 13.09 -19.85
N GLN A 30 -12.07 12.71 -19.52
CA GLN A 30 -12.83 11.74 -20.30
C GLN A 30 -13.12 12.23 -21.72
N LYS A 31 -13.36 13.53 -21.89
CA LYS A 31 -13.54 14.16 -23.22
C LYS A 31 -12.24 14.14 -24.01
N ALA A 32 -11.11 14.41 -23.37
CA ALA A 32 -9.79 14.42 -24.02
C ALA A 32 -9.29 13.00 -24.38
N PHE A 33 -9.75 11.97 -23.64
CA PHE A 33 -9.33 10.57 -23.82
C PHE A 33 -10.55 9.64 -23.99
N PRO A 34 -11.15 9.55 -25.18
CA PRO A 34 -12.39 8.80 -25.40
C PRO A 34 -12.30 7.29 -25.07
N LYS A 35 -11.10 6.69 -25.18
CA LYS A 35 -10.85 5.28 -24.87
C LYS A 35 -10.56 5.02 -23.38
N LEU A 36 -10.63 6.04 -22.54
CA LEU A 36 -10.32 5.95 -21.12
C LEU A 36 -11.28 4.99 -20.40
N ARG A 37 -10.71 4.04 -19.67
CA ARG A 37 -11.45 3.04 -18.88
C ARG A 37 -11.33 3.26 -17.38
N ARG A 38 -10.22 3.88 -16.92
CA ARG A 38 -9.92 4.05 -15.51
C ARG A 38 -9.11 5.30 -15.26
N ILE A 39 -9.50 6.04 -14.23
CA ILE A 39 -8.68 7.04 -13.57
C ILE A 39 -8.28 6.49 -12.21
N SER A 40 -7.04 6.70 -11.83
CA SER A 40 -6.48 6.33 -10.51
C SER A 40 -5.88 7.55 -9.85
N ALA A 41 -5.85 7.59 -8.53
CA ALA A 41 -5.26 8.67 -7.75
C ALA A 41 -4.71 8.14 -6.43
N TYR A 42 -3.89 8.95 -5.75
CA TYR A 42 -3.64 8.76 -4.32
C TYR A 42 -4.83 9.24 -3.49
N GLY A 43 -4.98 8.70 -2.28
CA GLY A 43 -5.97 9.14 -1.31
C GLY A 43 -5.45 8.98 0.11
N SER A 44 -5.67 10.00 0.95
CA SER A 44 -5.42 9.96 2.38
C SER A 44 -6.68 9.59 3.16
N THR A 45 -6.51 9.09 4.37
CA THR A 45 -7.61 8.79 5.30
C THR A 45 -8.54 9.99 5.47
N GLN A 46 -8.00 11.15 5.84
CA GLN A 46 -8.79 12.35 6.10
C GLN A 46 -9.62 12.78 4.89
N ASN A 47 -9.01 12.81 3.71
CA ASN A 47 -9.71 13.25 2.51
C ASN A 47 -10.78 12.25 2.06
N VAL A 48 -10.57 10.95 2.25
CA VAL A 48 -11.60 9.94 1.98
C VAL A 48 -12.73 10.00 3.01
N LEU A 49 -12.41 10.07 4.31
CA LEU A 49 -13.42 10.08 5.36
C LEU A 49 -14.27 11.35 5.33
N ASN A 50 -13.71 12.50 4.90
CA ASN A 50 -14.43 13.76 4.75
C ASN A 50 -15.39 13.80 3.55
N LYS A 51 -15.29 12.89 2.56
CA LYS A 51 -16.27 12.76 1.48
C LYS A 51 -17.55 12.09 2.00
N THR A 52 -18.70 12.46 1.45
CA THR A 52 -19.91 11.66 1.64
C THR A 52 -19.88 10.41 0.77
N ASN A 53 -20.76 9.45 1.02
CA ASN A 53 -20.85 8.25 0.17
C ASN A 53 -21.31 8.64 -1.24
N GLU A 54 -22.28 9.56 -1.35
CA GLU A 54 -22.78 10.07 -2.64
C GLU A 54 -21.66 10.77 -3.43
N GLU A 55 -20.78 11.52 -2.75
CA GLU A 55 -19.62 12.14 -3.41
C GLU A 55 -18.68 11.09 -4.01
N LEU A 56 -18.37 10.02 -3.25
CA LEU A 56 -17.53 8.93 -3.73
C LEU A 56 -18.18 8.16 -4.89
N GLU A 57 -19.50 7.92 -4.82
CA GLU A 57 -20.26 7.31 -5.91
C GLU A 57 -20.21 8.16 -7.18
N HIS A 58 -20.41 9.47 -7.08
CA HIS A 58 -20.26 10.38 -8.22
C HIS A 58 -18.85 10.40 -8.80
N LEU A 59 -17.81 10.33 -7.95
CA LEU A 59 -16.43 10.20 -8.43
C LEU A 59 -16.21 8.88 -9.15
N LYS A 60 -16.78 7.79 -8.64
CA LYS A 60 -16.76 6.47 -9.29
C LYS A 60 -17.45 6.46 -10.64
N GLU A 61 -18.63 7.06 -10.77
CA GLU A 61 -19.35 7.23 -12.04
C GLU A 61 -18.51 7.97 -13.08
N ASN A 62 -17.70 8.94 -12.61
CA ASN A 62 -16.75 9.69 -13.44
C ASN A 62 -15.37 9.00 -13.58
N LYS A 63 -15.32 7.66 -13.47
CA LYS A 63 -14.18 6.79 -13.74
C LYS A 63 -13.02 6.88 -12.74
N LEU A 64 -13.17 7.50 -11.57
CA LEU A 64 -12.24 7.32 -10.48
C LEU A 64 -12.44 5.91 -9.89
N ASN A 65 -11.74 4.93 -10.44
CA ASN A 65 -12.00 3.51 -10.17
C ASN A 65 -11.00 2.86 -9.22
N LEU A 66 -9.89 3.53 -8.93
CA LEU A 66 -8.80 2.98 -8.12
C LEU A 66 -8.13 4.09 -7.32
N VAL A 67 -8.04 3.86 -6.01
CA VAL A 67 -7.27 4.71 -5.09
C VAL A 67 -6.05 3.93 -4.62
N TYR A 68 -4.88 4.54 -4.72
CA TYR A 68 -3.64 4.07 -4.10
C TYR A 68 -3.58 4.61 -2.68
N TYR A 69 -3.46 3.70 -1.72
CA TYR A 69 -3.59 4.01 -0.31
C TYR A 69 -2.43 3.39 0.49
N GLY A 70 -1.64 4.25 1.13
CA GLY A 70 -0.56 3.83 2.01
C GLY A 70 -1.11 3.47 3.39
N ILE A 71 -1.19 2.17 3.69
CA ILE A 71 -1.44 1.67 5.05
C ILE A 71 -0.19 1.87 5.89
N GLU A 72 0.97 1.60 5.33
CA GLU A 72 2.33 1.57 5.85
C GLU A 72 2.50 0.52 6.96
N SER A 73 1.67 0.58 8.02
CA SER A 73 1.58 -0.37 9.13
C SER A 73 0.14 -0.51 9.62
N GLY A 74 -0.19 -1.65 10.20
CA GLY A 74 -1.43 -1.83 10.94
C GLY A 74 -1.29 -1.64 12.46
N SER A 75 -0.08 -1.39 12.96
CA SER A 75 0.20 -1.14 14.36
C SER A 75 0.02 0.33 14.70
N ASP A 76 -0.88 0.65 15.64
CA ASP A 76 -1.09 2.02 16.11
C ASP A 76 0.18 2.59 16.76
N THR A 77 0.97 1.75 17.45
CA THR A 77 2.28 2.13 18.00
C THR A 77 3.23 2.63 16.92
N ILE A 78 3.32 1.90 15.80
CA ILE A 78 4.21 2.28 14.69
C ILE A 78 3.64 3.51 13.97
N LEU A 79 2.34 3.56 13.72
CA LEU A 79 1.67 4.69 13.07
C LEU A 79 1.90 5.99 13.85
N GLU A 80 1.86 5.95 15.19
CA GLU A 80 2.18 7.08 16.06
C GLU A 80 3.66 7.46 15.92
N LYS A 81 4.60 6.50 16.02
CA LYS A 81 6.04 6.73 15.93
C LYS A 81 6.46 7.36 14.61
N ILE A 82 5.82 7.01 13.50
CA ILE A 82 6.09 7.62 12.17
C ILE A 82 5.26 8.89 11.91
N ASN A 83 4.45 9.35 12.86
CA ASN A 83 3.54 10.48 12.72
C ASN A 83 2.60 10.35 11.51
N LYS A 84 2.04 9.16 11.28
CA LYS A 84 1.08 8.92 10.19
C LYS A 84 -0.21 9.73 10.38
N GLY A 85 -0.56 10.04 11.63
CA GLY A 85 -1.73 10.85 11.99
C GLY A 85 -3.07 10.15 11.82
N VAL A 86 -3.07 8.81 11.79
CA VAL A 86 -4.28 7.99 11.68
C VAL A 86 -4.12 6.70 12.50
N SER A 87 -5.22 6.15 12.98
CA SER A 87 -5.28 4.85 13.64
C SER A 87 -5.54 3.70 12.67
N SER A 88 -5.26 2.48 13.12
CA SER A 88 -5.57 1.25 12.38
C SER A 88 -7.06 1.11 12.07
N GLN A 89 -7.95 1.58 12.97
CA GLN A 89 -9.39 1.58 12.74
C GLN A 89 -9.79 2.57 11.64
N GLU A 90 -9.26 3.79 11.65
CA GLU A 90 -9.51 4.77 10.58
C GLU A 90 -9.00 4.29 9.21
N ILE A 91 -7.92 3.50 9.18
CA ILE A 91 -7.46 2.83 7.96
C ILE A 91 -8.51 1.84 7.45
N ILE A 92 -9.05 0.99 8.33
CA ILE A 92 -10.11 0.04 7.98
C ILE A 92 -11.36 0.78 7.46
N ASP A 93 -11.78 1.82 8.17
CA ASP A 93 -12.96 2.61 7.80
C ASP A 93 -12.77 3.30 6.44
N THR A 94 -11.57 3.81 6.17
CA THR A 94 -11.19 4.40 4.88
C THR A 94 -11.31 3.41 3.74
N ILE A 95 -10.73 2.22 3.90
CA ILE A 95 -10.77 1.17 2.88
C ILE A 95 -12.22 0.73 2.65
N ASN A 96 -12.98 0.48 3.72
CA ASN A 96 -14.37 0.08 3.63
C ASN A 96 -15.24 1.13 2.95
N LYS A 97 -15.04 2.41 3.25
CA LYS A 97 -15.77 3.51 2.62
C LYS A 97 -15.53 3.57 1.11
N LEU A 98 -14.26 3.43 0.67
CA LEU A 98 -13.92 3.36 -0.76
C LEU A 98 -14.55 2.14 -1.44
N THR A 99 -14.41 0.96 -0.84
CA THR A 99 -14.90 -0.29 -1.44
C THR A 99 -16.41 -0.39 -1.46
N ASN A 100 -17.11 0.15 -0.46
CA ASN A 100 -18.59 0.28 -0.44
C ASN A 100 -19.10 1.19 -1.57
N SER A 101 -18.32 2.20 -1.98
CA SER A 101 -18.60 3.03 -3.16
C SER A 101 -18.06 2.41 -4.47
N ASN A 102 -17.73 1.12 -4.47
CA ASN A 102 -17.17 0.39 -5.62
C ASN A 102 -15.86 0.97 -6.19
N ILE A 103 -15.12 1.76 -5.41
CA ILE A 103 -13.78 2.22 -5.74
C ILE A 103 -12.77 1.19 -5.25
N LYS A 104 -11.96 0.66 -6.17
CA LYS A 104 -10.92 -0.31 -5.84
C LYS A 104 -9.80 0.35 -5.02
N VAL A 105 -9.19 -0.43 -4.13
CA VAL A 105 -8.04 0.02 -3.34
C VAL A 105 -6.80 -0.77 -3.71
N SER A 106 -5.70 -0.04 -3.95
CA SER A 106 -4.33 -0.57 -4.05
C SER A 106 -3.59 -0.17 -2.78
N ALA A 107 -3.47 -1.11 -1.84
CA ALA A 107 -2.87 -0.87 -0.55
C ALA A 107 -1.37 -1.15 -0.55
N THR A 108 -0.61 -0.42 0.27
CA THR A 108 0.83 -0.59 0.43
C THR A 108 1.17 -0.78 1.91
N ILE A 109 2.07 -1.74 2.19
CA ILE A 109 2.70 -1.99 3.49
C ILE A 109 4.21 -1.79 3.34
N ILE A 110 4.86 -1.17 4.34
CA ILE A 110 6.30 -0.94 4.33
C ILE A 110 6.99 -1.97 5.23
N LEU A 111 7.69 -2.92 4.61
CA LEU A 111 8.48 -3.92 5.33
C LEU A 111 9.66 -3.24 6.06
N GLY A 112 9.94 -3.71 7.26
CA GLY A 112 11.00 -3.17 8.12
C GLY A 112 10.64 -1.88 8.83
N LEU A 113 9.42 -1.35 8.66
CA LEU A 113 9.01 -0.08 9.27
C LEU A 113 9.03 -0.14 10.80
N GLY A 114 8.76 -1.29 11.40
CA GLY A 114 8.85 -1.53 12.84
C GLY A 114 10.26 -1.85 13.34
N GLY A 115 11.24 -2.01 12.46
CA GLY A 115 12.53 -2.58 12.81
C GLY A 115 12.39 -3.96 13.43
N ILE A 116 13.45 -4.47 14.04
CA ILE A 116 13.44 -5.81 14.68
C ILE A 116 12.46 -5.86 15.87
N ALA A 117 12.42 -4.79 16.68
CA ALA A 117 11.66 -4.78 17.93
C ALA A 117 10.14 -4.89 17.74
N TYR A 118 9.60 -4.28 16.70
CA TYR A 118 8.15 -4.22 16.42
C TYR A 118 7.71 -5.02 15.19
N SER A 119 8.62 -5.80 14.59
CA SER A 119 8.34 -6.57 13.36
C SER A 119 7.10 -7.47 13.51
N ARG A 120 7.03 -8.24 14.61
CA ARG A 120 5.89 -9.13 14.87
C ARG A 120 4.57 -8.38 15.05
N GLU A 121 4.57 -7.28 15.82
CA GLU A 121 3.38 -6.43 15.97
C GLU A 121 2.95 -5.84 14.64
N HIS A 122 3.91 -5.32 13.88
CA HIS A 122 3.70 -4.77 12.54
C HIS A 122 2.95 -5.74 11.62
N ILE A 123 3.45 -6.96 11.47
CA ILE A 123 2.87 -7.94 10.55
C ILE A 123 1.50 -8.44 11.00
N LEU A 124 1.32 -8.73 12.30
CA LEU A 124 0.04 -9.23 12.81
C LEU A 124 -1.08 -8.19 12.64
N HIS A 125 -0.80 -6.94 12.98
CA HIS A 125 -1.78 -5.87 12.88
C HIS A 125 -2.03 -5.47 11.42
N SER A 126 -0.99 -5.46 10.57
CA SER A 126 -1.15 -5.22 9.13
C SER A 126 -1.97 -6.32 8.45
N ALA A 127 -1.70 -7.60 8.77
CA ALA A 127 -2.49 -8.71 8.27
C ALA A 127 -3.96 -8.65 8.72
N ARG A 128 -4.21 -8.17 9.97
CA ARG A 128 -5.58 -7.94 10.47
C ARG A 128 -6.34 -6.94 9.61
N ILE A 129 -5.72 -5.83 9.21
CA ILE A 129 -6.36 -4.86 8.29
C ILE A 129 -6.71 -5.55 6.97
N ILE A 130 -5.75 -6.26 6.35
CA ILE A 130 -5.96 -6.93 5.07
C ILE A 130 -7.07 -7.97 5.15
N ASN A 131 -7.13 -8.74 6.23
CA ASN A 131 -8.12 -9.79 6.43
C ASN A 131 -9.54 -9.27 6.70
N ASN A 132 -9.68 -8.03 7.18
CA ASN A 132 -10.96 -7.40 7.50
C ASN A 132 -11.44 -6.38 6.46
N THR A 133 -10.74 -6.25 5.32
CA THR A 133 -11.07 -5.29 4.26
C THR A 133 -11.07 -5.96 2.89
N GLN A 134 -11.71 -5.30 1.90
CA GLN A 134 -11.83 -5.83 0.53
C GLN A 134 -10.90 -5.12 -0.46
N ILE A 135 -9.60 -5.05 -0.16
CA ILE A 135 -8.63 -4.49 -1.10
C ILE A 135 -8.52 -5.32 -2.37
N THR A 136 -8.18 -4.68 -3.49
CA THR A 136 -7.99 -5.37 -4.78
C THR A 136 -6.52 -5.69 -5.05
N TYR A 137 -5.64 -4.76 -4.68
CA TYR A 137 -4.19 -4.89 -4.85
C TYR A 137 -3.49 -4.67 -3.51
N LEU A 138 -2.46 -5.46 -3.27
CA LEU A 138 -1.57 -5.32 -2.12
C LEU A 138 -0.14 -5.27 -2.62
N SER A 139 0.59 -4.24 -2.23
CA SER A 139 2.02 -4.13 -2.49
C SER A 139 2.80 -4.08 -1.18
N THR A 140 3.98 -4.69 -1.17
CA THR A 140 4.95 -4.51 -0.09
C THR A 140 6.20 -3.83 -0.65
N LEU A 141 6.69 -2.83 0.07
CA LEU A 141 7.93 -2.09 -0.22
C LEU A 141 8.86 -2.22 0.98
N GLN A 142 10.16 -2.39 0.75
CA GLN A 142 11.14 -2.33 1.83
C GLN A 142 11.40 -0.88 2.22
N LEU A 143 11.51 -0.62 3.52
CA LEU A 143 11.80 0.71 4.05
C LEU A 143 13.11 1.26 3.48
N GLY A 144 13.03 2.43 2.88
CA GLY A 144 14.16 3.28 2.53
C GLY A 144 14.03 4.60 3.27
N LEU A 145 15.10 5.01 3.94
CA LEU A 145 15.15 6.30 4.61
C LEU A 145 16.11 7.22 3.85
N ASP A 146 15.54 8.23 3.22
CA ASP A 146 16.30 9.33 2.65
C ASP A 146 17.03 10.11 3.76
N ASP A 147 18.23 10.61 3.46
CA ASP A 147 19.04 11.34 4.45
C ASP A 147 18.32 12.57 5.03
N SER A 148 17.42 13.18 4.25
CA SER A 148 16.63 14.33 4.69
C SER A 148 15.60 14.02 5.79
N ILE A 149 15.16 12.74 5.91
CA ILE A 149 14.15 12.31 6.88
C ILE A 149 14.72 11.43 7.98
N LYS A 150 15.94 10.89 7.82
CA LYS A 150 16.58 9.96 8.77
C LYS A 150 16.57 10.47 10.20
N ASP A 151 17.09 11.68 10.42
CA ASP A 151 17.19 12.26 11.75
C ASP A 151 15.84 12.42 12.43
N ARG A 152 14.83 12.83 11.66
CA ARG A 152 13.45 12.96 12.15
C ARG A 152 12.87 11.60 12.51
N PHE A 153 13.08 10.59 11.65
CA PHE A 153 12.63 9.24 11.87
C PHE A 153 13.21 8.66 13.17
N PHE A 154 14.54 8.71 13.35
CA PHE A 154 15.18 8.17 14.56
C PHE A 154 14.88 8.96 15.84
N LYS A 155 14.57 10.26 15.74
CA LYS A 155 14.06 11.03 16.89
C LYS A 155 12.70 10.56 17.37
N SER A 156 11.81 10.21 16.44
CA SER A 156 10.46 9.72 16.76
C SER A 156 10.48 8.24 17.12
N PHE A 157 11.46 7.48 16.63
CA PHE A 157 11.57 6.04 16.79
C PHE A 157 12.91 5.66 17.47
N ILE A 158 13.08 6.10 18.73
CA ILE A 158 14.34 5.99 19.49
C ILE A 158 14.81 4.53 19.66
N ASP A 159 13.86 3.59 19.79
CA ASP A 159 14.09 2.15 19.95
C ASP A 159 14.08 1.38 18.62
N TYR A 160 14.32 2.07 17.50
CA TYR A 160 14.40 1.44 16.21
C TYR A 160 15.76 0.74 16.01
N PHE A 161 15.70 -0.56 15.76
CA PHE A 161 16.83 -1.36 15.31
C PHE A 161 16.57 -1.83 13.89
N ALA A 162 17.45 -1.45 12.98
CA ALA A 162 17.30 -1.74 11.56
C ALA A 162 17.27 -3.25 11.30
N SER A 163 16.34 -3.68 10.48
CA SER A 163 16.23 -5.04 9.99
C SER A 163 17.27 -5.32 8.91
N THR A 164 17.89 -6.48 8.94
CA THR A 164 18.70 -7.00 7.83
C THR A 164 17.80 -7.51 6.71
N ASP A 165 18.37 -7.80 5.53
CA ASP A 165 17.59 -8.40 4.44
C ASP A 165 16.95 -9.74 4.85
N TYR A 166 17.64 -10.53 5.68
CA TYR A 166 17.09 -11.79 6.22
C TYR A 166 15.90 -11.54 7.16
N ASP A 167 15.97 -10.49 7.98
CA ASP A 167 14.85 -10.10 8.85
C ASP A 167 13.65 -9.65 8.02
N ILE A 168 13.88 -8.88 6.96
CA ILE A 168 12.84 -8.43 6.02
C ILE A 168 12.18 -9.60 5.28
N ILE A 169 12.97 -10.57 4.83
CA ILE A 169 12.45 -11.79 4.18
C ILE A 169 11.60 -12.60 5.17
N ASN A 170 12.04 -12.73 6.43
CA ASN A 170 11.26 -13.37 7.47
C ASN A 170 9.97 -12.61 7.76
N GLU A 171 10.04 -11.29 7.93
CA GLU A 171 8.89 -10.43 8.16
C GLU A 171 7.86 -10.59 7.03
N GLN A 172 8.31 -10.53 5.77
CA GLN A 172 7.43 -10.71 4.62
C GLN A 172 6.82 -12.13 4.56
N ARG A 173 7.60 -13.15 4.90
CA ARG A 173 7.14 -14.53 4.96
C ARG A 173 6.03 -14.71 6.00
N GLU A 174 6.27 -14.25 7.23
CA GLU A 174 5.28 -14.31 8.30
C GLU A 174 4.04 -13.47 7.96
N PHE A 175 4.22 -12.29 7.36
CA PHE A 175 3.11 -11.46 6.89
C PHE A 175 2.21 -12.21 5.91
N ILE A 176 2.79 -12.86 4.88
CA ILE A 176 2.04 -13.64 3.89
C ILE A 176 1.31 -14.81 4.55
N GLU A 177 1.93 -15.49 5.52
CA GLU A 177 1.29 -16.58 6.28
C GLU A 177 0.05 -16.12 7.05
N GLN A 178 0.08 -14.90 7.62
CA GLN A 178 -1.05 -14.34 8.38
C GLN A 178 -2.19 -13.83 7.49
N ILE A 179 -1.93 -13.59 6.19
CA ILE A 179 -2.96 -13.09 5.27
C ILE A 179 -3.95 -14.19 4.92
N ASN A 180 -5.21 -13.96 5.24
CA ASN A 180 -6.35 -14.81 4.83
C ASN A 180 -7.52 -13.91 4.42
N PRO A 181 -7.47 -13.31 3.24
CA PRO A 181 -8.36 -12.24 2.84
C PRO A 181 -9.75 -12.78 2.45
N ILE A 182 -10.76 -11.92 2.57
CA ILE A 182 -12.15 -12.23 2.21
C ILE A 182 -12.30 -12.43 0.70
N ASN A 183 -11.51 -11.74 -0.11
CA ASN A 183 -11.53 -11.77 -1.57
C ASN A 183 -10.13 -12.01 -2.16
N ASN A 184 -10.07 -12.36 -3.43
CA ASN A 184 -8.78 -12.48 -4.12
C ASN A 184 -8.08 -11.12 -4.22
N ILE A 185 -6.81 -11.10 -3.80
CA ILE A 185 -5.94 -9.92 -3.82
C ILE A 185 -4.78 -10.17 -4.79
N ILE A 186 -4.56 -9.24 -5.71
CA ILE A 186 -3.37 -9.24 -6.55
C ILE A 186 -2.20 -8.71 -5.73
N PHE A 187 -1.27 -9.60 -5.38
CA PHE A 187 -0.09 -9.28 -4.57
C PHE A 187 1.13 -8.97 -5.44
N ARG A 188 1.86 -7.93 -5.08
CA ARG A 188 3.12 -7.51 -5.70
C ARG A 188 4.12 -7.06 -4.66
N SER A 189 5.33 -7.59 -4.73
CA SER A 189 6.50 -7.15 -3.97
C SER A 189 7.67 -7.02 -4.96
N ASN A 190 7.50 -6.12 -5.93
CA ASN A 190 8.44 -5.93 -7.03
C ASN A 190 8.88 -4.48 -7.20
N HIS A 191 8.75 -3.70 -6.14
CA HIS A 191 9.32 -2.35 -6.09
C HIS A 191 10.84 -2.42 -6.10
N ALA A 192 11.50 -1.40 -6.65
CA ALA A 192 12.95 -1.33 -6.75
C ALA A 192 13.68 -1.41 -5.39
N SER A 193 13.02 -1.01 -4.29
CA SER A 193 13.59 -1.11 -2.93
C SER A 193 13.66 -2.53 -2.38
N ASN A 194 12.89 -3.48 -2.94
CA ASN A 194 12.77 -4.81 -2.36
C ASN A 194 13.98 -5.70 -2.62
N ALA A 195 14.41 -6.42 -1.59
CA ALA A 195 15.47 -7.42 -1.67
C ALA A 195 15.08 -8.62 -2.55
N ILE A 196 13.79 -8.99 -2.55
CA ILE A 196 13.23 -10.11 -3.30
C ILE A 196 11.99 -9.64 -4.04
N HIS A 197 11.88 -10.04 -5.32
CA HIS A 197 10.69 -9.75 -6.11
C HIS A 197 9.71 -10.92 -6.08
N LEU A 198 8.47 -10.65 -5.64
CA LEU A 198 7.38 -11.63 -5.58
C LEU A 198 6.14 -11.12 -6.30
N SER A 199 5.37 -12.06 -6.85
CA SER A 199 4.06 -11.76 -7.41
C SER A 199 3.14 -12.97 -7.35
N GLY A 200 1.88 -12.74 -7.03
CA GLY A 200 0.87 -13.80 -6.94
C GLY A 200 -0.52 -13.26 -6.72
N THR A 201 -1.46 -14.16 -6.48
CA THR A 201 -2.84 -13.87 -6.09
C THR A 201 -3.11 -14.56 -4.75
N LEU A 202 -3.41 -13.77 -3.71
CA LEU A 202 -3.77 -14.29 -2.39
C LEU A 202 -5.29 -14.53 -2.31
N PRO A 203 -5.74 -15.58 -1.60
CA PRO A 203 -4.93 -16.59 -0.89
C PRO A 203 -4.38 -17.72 -1.77
N LYS A 204 -4.77 -17.78 -3.06
CA LYS A 204 -4.46 -18.91 -3.99
C LYS A 204 -2.97 -19.27 -4.03
N ASP A 205 -2.11 -18.28 -4.16
CA ASP A 205 -0.66 -18.48 -4.35
C ASP A 205 0.12 -18.36 -3.03
N LYS A 206 -0.57 -18.33 -1.86
CA LYS A 206 0.07 -18.13 -0.54
C LYS A 206 1.22 -19.09 -0.31
N GLN A 207 0.97 -20.39 -0.45
CA GLN A 207 1.99 -21.43 -0.20
C GLN A 207 3.20 -21.27 -1.11
N LYS A 208 2.98 -21.01 -2.40
CA LYS A 208 4.05 -20.74 -3.37
C LYS A 208 4.91 -19.54 -2.99
N LEU A 209 4.28 -18.45 -2.52
CA LEU A 209 5.01 -17.24 -2.11
C LEU A 209 5.85 -17.48 -0.86
N VAL A 210 5.33 -18.25 0.10
CA VAL A 210 6.06 -18.67 1.30
C VAL A 210 7.26 -19.52 0.93
N GLU A 211 7.09 -20.53 0.06
CA GLU A 211 8.17 -21.38 -0.42
C GLU A 211 9.27 -20.58 -1.15
N GLN A 212 8.89 -19.58 -1.96
CA GLN A 212 9.86 -18.71 -2.62
C GLN A 212 10.71 -17.93 -1.60
N LEU A 213 10.12 -17.46 -0.52
CA LEU A 213 10.84 -16.76 0.56
C LEU A 213 11.73 -17.72 1.36
N ASP A 214 11.28 -18.95 1.63
CA ASP A 214 12.09 -19.96 2.30
C ASP A 214 13.32 -20.34 1.44
N VAL A 215 13.16 -20.53 0.13
CA VAL A 215 14.27 -20.75 -0.80
C VAL A 215 15.21 -19.56 -0.82
N SER A 216 14.69 -18.33 -0.83
CA SER A 216 15.52 -17.11 -0.83
C SER A 216 16.38 -16.99 0.43
N LYS A 217 15.90 -17.46 1.58
CA LYS A 217 16.69 -17.53 2.81
C LYS A 217 17.84 -18.53 2.73
N ILE A 218 17.62 -19.66 2.05
CA ILE A 218 18.65 -20.71 1.90
C ILE A 218 19.73 -20.28 0.90
N MET A 219 19.32 -19.70 -0.24
CA MET A 219 20.23 -19.29 -1.31
C MET A 219 20.93 -17.95 -1.02
N GLY A 220 20.38 -17.13 -0.14
CA GLY A 220 21.00 -15.89 0.34
C GLY A 220 21.43 -14.95 -0.79
N GLU A 221 22.70 -14.57 -0.81
CA GLU A 221 23.26 -13.58 -1.74
C GLU A 221 23.12 -13.95 -3.22
N GLU A 222 22.87 -15.21 -3.55
CA GLU A 222 22.65 -15.63 -4.96
C GLU A 222 21.34 -15.09 -5.53
N ILE A 223 20.33 -14.84 -4.68
CA ILE A 223 18.99 -14.39 -5.11
C ILE A 223 18.66 -13.00 -4.61
N ILE A 224 19.19 -12.59 -3.45
CA ILE A 224 18.92 -11.29 -2.85
C ILE A 224 19.53 -10.19 -3.73
N ILE A 225 18.69 -9.25 -4.17
CA ILE A 225 19.13 -8.09 -4.94
C ILE A 225 20.05 -7.25 -4.05
N PRO A 226 21.34 -7.05 -4.40
CA PRO A 226 22.24 -6.25 -3.59
C PRO A 226 21.74 -4.80 -3.39
N MET A 227 21.94 -4.23 -2.19
CA MET A 227 21.48 -2.89 -1.82
C MET A 227 21.85 -1.82 -2.86
N LYS A 228 23.06 -1.89 -3.43
CA LYS A 228 23.54 -0.92 -4.46
C LYS A 228 22.74 -0.91 -5.77
N TYR A 229 21.91 -1.92 -6.00
CA TYR A 229 21.05 -2.02 -7.19
C TYR A 229 19.58 -1.74 -6.88
N ARG A 230 19.24 -1.40 -5.62
CA ARG A 230 17.88 -1.04 -5.22
C ARG A 230 17.65 0.46 -5.35
N GLY A 231 16.42 0.86 -5.66
CA GLY A 231 15.97 2.25 -5.70
C GLY A 231 15.11 2.58 -4.47
N PHE A 232 15.48 3.62 -3.75
CA PHE A 232 14.75 4.12 -2.58
C PHE A 232 14.24 5.53 -2.86
#